data_0d9d1773bb43d084671b01572a384070
#
_entry.id   0d9d1773bb43d084671b01572a384070
#
_cell.length_a   1.000
_cell.length_b   1.000
_cell.length_c   1.000
_cell.angle_alpha   90.00
_cell.angle_beta   90.00
_cell.angle_gamma   90.00
#
_symmetry.space_group_name_H-M   'P 1'
#
loop_
_entity.id
_entity.type
_entity.pdbx_description
1 polymer ?
#
loop_
_entity_poly.entity_id
_entity_poly.type
_entity_poly.pdbx_seq_one_letter_code
_entity_poly.pdbx_strand_id
1 'polypeptide(L)' 'MSVRYEKLFHLLDERKMTTRELEKQAGYSGNITTRMRRNEYISLESVEKICKALDCQVDDILEF' A
#
# COMPACT_ATOMS: atom_id res chain seq x y z
N MET A 1 -14.68 10.74 7.65
CA MET A 1 -14.00 10.43 6.39
C MET A 1 -12.82 9.56 6.66
N SER A 2 -12.61 8.58 5.84
CA SER A 2 -11.51 7.66 6.06
C SER A 2 -10.79 7.36 4.76
N VAL A 3 -9.51 7.12 4.89
CA VAL A 3 -8.68 6.68 3.77
C VAL A 3 -9.06 5.24 3.42
N ARG A 4 -8.95 4.90 2.15
CA ARG A 4 -9.20 3.54 1.69
C ARG A 4 -8.06 3.11 0.79
N TYR A 5 -7.72 1.82 0.86
CA TYR A 5 -6.59 1.26 0.12
C TYR A 5 -7.00 0.18 -0.86
N GLU A 6 -8.26 0.16 -1.25
CA GLU A 6 -8.76 -0.83 -2.19
C GLU A 6 -7.98 -0.83 -3.50
N LYS A 7 -7.59 0.38 -3.94
CA LYS A 7 -6.82 0.50 -5.18
C LYS A 7 -5.48 -0.21 -5.06
N LEU A 8 -4.84 -0.12 -3.91
CA LEU A 8 -3.56 -0.80 -3.70
C LEU A 8 -3.71 -2.31 -3.80
N PHE A 9 -4.69 -2.86 -3.09
CA PHE A 9 -4.89 -4.30 -3.11
C PHE A 9 -5.30 -4.79 -4.50
N HIS A 10 -6.07 -4.00 -5.21
CA HIS A 10 -6.46 -4.30 -6.57
C HIS A 10 -5.23 -4.32 -7.50
N LEU A 11 -4.36 -3.33 -7.33
CA LEU A 11 -3.13 -3.24 -8.12
C LEU A 11 -2.21 -4.44 -7.86
N LEU A 12 -2.09 -4.83 -6.59
CA LEU A 12 -1.30 -6.01 -6.24
C LEU A 12 -1.86 -7.27 -6.90
N ASP A 13 -3.19 -7.39 -6.89
CA ASP A 13 -3.86 -8.53 -7.50
C ASP A 13 -3.59 -8.57 -9.01
N GLU A 14 -3.66 -7.42 -9.66
CA GLU A 14 -3.37 -7.32 -11.09
C GLU A 14 -1.94 -7.73 -11.41
N ARG A 15 -1.01 -7.38 -10.53
CA ARG A 15 0.41 -7.68 -10.72
C ARG A 15 0.78 -9.07 -10.19
N LYS A 16 -0.19 -9.78 -9.63
CA LYS A 16 0.02 -11.09 -9.02
C LYS A 16 1.10 -11.04 -7.96
N MET A 17 1.06 -9.99 -7.16
CA MET A 17 2.02 -9.74 -6.09
C MET A 17 1.31 -9.87 -4.75
N THR A 18 1.95 -10.54 -3.79
CA THR A 18 1.39 -10.65 -2.45
C THR A 18 1.79 -9.44 -1.61
N THR A 19 1.04 -9.21 -0.53
CA THR A 19 1.39 -8.12 0.40
C THR A 19 2.76 -8.35 1.02
N ARG A 20 3.12 -9.60 1.24
CA ARG A 20 4.41 -9.95 1.80
C ARG A 20 5.55 -9.57 0.86
N GLU A 21 5.35 -9.82 -0.43
CA GLU A 21 6.33 -9.42 -1.43
C GLU A 21 6.50 -7.92 -1.47
N LEU A 22 5.39 -7.20 -1.37
CA LEU A 22 5.44 -5.74 -1.35
C LEU A 22 6.18 -5.25 -0.11
N GLU A 23 5.91 -5.85 1.05
CA GLU A 23 6.60 -5.49 2.29
C GLU A 23 8.12 -5.62 2.15
N LYS A 24 8.56 -6.71 1.54
CA LYS A 24 9.98 -6.93 1.33
C LYS A 24 10.58 -5.92 0.34
N GLN A 25 9.88 -5.68 -0.74
CA GLN A 25 10.36 -4.77 -1.78
C GLN A 25 10.41 -3.32 -1.29
N ALA A 26 9.37 -2.90 -0.60
CA ALA A 26 9.27 -1.53 -0.12
C ALA A 26 10.04 -1.29 1.17
N GLY A 27 10.25 -2.34 1.95
CA GLY A 27 11.03 -2.23 3.19
C GLY A 27 10.22 -1.73 4.36
N TYR A 28 9.01 -2.25 4.57
CA TYR A 28 8.22 -1.91 5.75
C TYR A 28 7.66 -3.18 6.37
N SER A 29 7.15 -3.06 7.59
CA SER A 29 6.68 -4.21 8.36
C SER A 29 5.23 -4.55 8.04
N GLY A 30 4.83 -5.77 8.42
CA GLY A 30 3.46 -6.22 8.23
C GLY A 30 2.43 -5.41 9.01
N ASN A 31 2.87 -4.65 10.03
CA ASN A 31 1.97 -3.77 10.76
C ASN A 31 1.33 -2.73 9.85
N ILE A 32 2.09 -2.24 8.87
CA ILE A 32 1.59 -1.26 7.91
C ILE A 32 0.50 -1.89 7.05
N THR A 33 0.70 -3.12 6.60
CA THR A 33 -0.30 -3.84 5.82
C THR A 33 -1.58 -4.03 6.62
N THR A 34 -1.44 -4.40 7.90
CA THR A 34 -2.59 -4.60 8.77
C THR A 34 -3.40 -3.31 8.90
N ARG A 35 -2.71 -2.17 9.06
CA ARG A 35 -3.38 -0.88 9.15
C ARG A 35 -4.13 -0.56 7.85
N MET A 36 -3.50 -0.84 6.72
CA MET A 36 -4.14 -0.59 5.43
C MET A 36 -5.39 -1.44 5.25
N ARG A 37 -5.36 -2.69 5.71
CA ARG A 37 -6.54 -3.56 5.64
C ARG A 37 -7.70 -3.03 6.48
N ARG A 38 -7.40 -2.24 7.51
CA ARG A 38 -8.40 -1.64 8.39
C ARG A 38 -8.75 -0.21 7.97
N ASN A 39 -8.21 0.25 6.86
CA ASN A 39 -8.40 1.62 6.38
C ASN A 39 -7.96 2.65 7.41
N GLU A 40 -6.83 2.37 8.06
CA GLU A 40 -6.21 3.30 9.01
C GLU A 40 -5.13 4.11 8.30
N TYR A 41 -4.82 5.26 8.87
CA TYR A 41 -3.77 6.11 8.29
C TYR A 41 -2.40 5.49 8.52
N ILE A 42 -1.54 5.67 7.53
CA ILE A 42 -0.13 5.28 7.64
C ILE A 42 0.70 6.53 7.33
N SER A 43 1.99 6.47 7.64
CA SER A 43 2.86 7.63 7.42
C SER A 43 3.08 7.86 5.94
N LEU A 44 3.36 9.12 5.59
CA LEU A 44 3.69 9.45 4.20
C LEU A 44 4.97 8.75 3.77
N GLU A 45 5.87 8.48 4.71
CA GLU A 45 7.08 7.73 4.41
C GLU A 45 6.73 6.33 3.90
N SER A 46 5.76 5.68 4.54
CA SER A 46 5.30 4.37 4.10
C SER A 46 4.66 4.45 2.72
N VAL A 47 3.86 5.49 2.50
CA VAL A 47 3.22 5.71 1.20
C VAL A 47 4.29 5.86 0.12
N GLU A 48 5.32 6.64 0.41
CA GLU A 48 6.41 6.84 -0.54
C GLU A 48 7.10 5.53 -0.88
N LYS A 49 7.37 4.72 0.12
CA LYS A 49 8.01 3.43 -0.09
C LYS A 49 7.18 2.52 -0.99
N ILE A 50 5.88 2.52 -0.78
CA ILE A 50 4.96 1.71 -1.60
C ILE A 50 4.97 2.21 -3.04
N CYS A 51 4.86 3.51 -3.23
CA CYS A 51 4.82 4.09 -4.57
C CYS A 51 6.11 3.82 -5.34
N LYS A 52 7.25 3.89 -4.65
CA LYS A 52 8.53 3.61 -5.28
C LYS A 52 8.65 2.14 -5.66
N ALA A 53 8.19 1.25 -4.79
CA ALA A 53 8.27 -0.18 -5.05
C ALA A 53 7.39 -0.60 -6.22
N LEU A 54 6.24 0.05 -6.38
CA LEU A 54 5.30 -0.28 -7.43
C LEU A 54 5.41 0.63 -8.66
N ASP A 55 6.28 1.64 -8.58
CA ASP A 55 6.46 2.62 -9.65
C ASP A 55 5.12 3.24 -10.04
N CYS A 56 4.44 3.82 -9.06
CA CYS A 56 3.12 4.39 -9.27
C CYS A 56 2.95 5.67 -8.47
N GLN A 57 1.80 6.31 -8.63
CA GLN A 57 1.47 7.55 -7.95
C GLN A 57 0.63 7.27 -6.71
N VAL A 58 0.49 8.28 -5.85
CA VAL A 58 -0.26 8.12 -4.61
C VAL A 58 -1.72 7.77 -4.87
N ASP A 59 -2.33 8.40 -5.87
CA ASP A 59 -3.73 8.16 -6.18
C ASP A 59 -3.97 6.80 -6.84
N ASP A 60 -2.91 6.08 -7.16
CA ASP A 60 -3.05 4.71 -7.67
C ASP A 60 -3.22 3.71 -6.53
N ILE A 61 -2.96 4.10 -5.30
CA ILE A 61 -2.95 3.17 -4.17
C ILE A 61 -3.93 3.54 -3.06
N LEU A 62 -4.35 4.79 -2.97
CA LEU A 62 -5.27 5.18 -1.90
C LEU A 62 -6.23 6.26 -2.38
N GLU A 63 -7.33 6.41 -1.62
CA GLU A 63 -8.31 7.45 -1.87
C GLU A 63 -9.03 7.78 -0.57
N PHE A 64 -9.71 8.90 -0.57
CA PHE A 64 -10.50 9.33 0.59
C PHE A 64 -11.98 9.25 0.28
#